data_968da77f8f605fa198b835d770232465
#
_entry.id   968da77f8f605fa198b835d770232465
#
_cell.length_a   1.000
_cell.length_b   1.000
_cell.length_c   1.000
_cell.angle_alpha   90.00
_cell.angle_beta   90.00
_cell.angle_gamma   90.00
#
_symmetry.space_group_name_H-M   'P 1'
#
loop_
_entity.id
_entity.type
_entity.pdbx_description
1 polymer ?
#
loop_
_entity_poly.entity_id
_entity_poly.type
_entity_poly.pdbx_seq_one_letter_code
_entity_poly.pdbx_strand_id
1 'polypeptide(L)'
;MTRAFVQAIEQFAKQNQIPIINFEKGRRKDEVAAELRAKYPHRDGVVFIGKAQEKCTVYRTEKRHNPKKNTSYAWIVKSTAVVNHYYFYCVDENFGPFFLKFCSYFPYNAKLCLNGHEYAKRQLDREKIAYQALDNGIQSWANPKRLQAICNALSADKIDALLRKWLRQLPHPFPARDRQAGYRYQISILQAELSLTQVLDRPVSGRIFFEDVIRENLDIGRPKQVQLIFDRGVTKATPGSFRTRVITDGVIPSLHIDYKGTRIKQYHKEGQALRTETTINNTRDFYIGKSLRNLPTLRKIGFQANRRLLETQRITHDCILAEETFQQLNRPRIVNEQRASALRFADPMVQAIWNALLVFDLLPTGFSNRDLRTNLAAVRGQPVQQFTPGRMTYQLRRLRLHGLIERVPKTHRYRLTPFGFRVAVFCTRTYNRILRPGIGLILPAGSTAPTPLRRSFDKLEQEVNSWVERAKLVA
;
A
#
# COMPACT_ATOMS: atom_id res chain seq x y z
N MET A 1 -32.17 -11.91 -20.06
CA MET A 1 -31.21 -10.81 -19.73
C MET A 1 -29.85 -11.02 -20.40
N THR A 2 -29.10 -12.10 -20.13
CA THR A 2 -27.74 -12.31 -20.70
C THR A 2 -27.72 -12.24 -22.23
N ARG A 3 -28.60 -12.97 -22.95
CA ARG A 3 -28.68 -12.91 -24.42
C ARG A 3 -28.97 -11.51 -24.92
N ALA A 4 -29.97 -10.84 -24.35
CA ALA A 4 -30.33 -9.47 -24.72
C ALA A 4 -29.21 -8.48 -24.51
N PHE A 5 -28.44 -8.62 -23.40
CA PHE A 5 -27.29 -7.76 -23.13
C PHE A 5 -26.15 -7.99 -24.15
N VAL A 6 -25.85 -9.24 -24.50
CA VAL A 6 -24.86 -9.57 -25.53
C VAL A 6 -25.28 -9.01 -26.90
N GLN A 7 -26.52 -9.20 -27.29
CA GLN A 7 -27.08 -8.64 -28.53
C GLN A 7 -26.98 -7.10 -28.54
N ALA A 8 -27.30 -6.45 -27.43
CA ALA A 8 -27.16 -4.99 -27.30
C ALA A 8 -25.70 -4.52 -27.48
N ILE A 9 -24.72 -5.28 -26.97
CA ILE A 9 -23.30 -4.99 -27.19
C ILE A 9 -22.92 -5.13 -28.67
N GLU A 10 -23.33 -6.20 -29.31
CA GLU A 10 -23.07 -6.46 -30.74
C GLU A 10 -23.71 -5.40 -31.64
N GLN A 11 -24.95 -5.03 -31.34
CA GLN A 11 -25.66 -3.98 -32.06
C GLN A 11 -25.00 -2.63 -31.89
N PHE A 12 -24.61 -2.27 -30.63
CA PHE A 12 -23.89 -1.04 -30.35
C PHE A 12 -22.55 -0.96 -31.09
N ALA A 13 -21.81 -2.07 -31.10
CA ALA A 13 -20.52 -2.15 -31.78
C ALA A 13 -20.72 -1.96 -33.32
N LYS A 14 -21.73 -2.60 -33.90
CA LYS A 14 -22.07 -2.47 -35.35
C LYS A 14 -22.49 -1.04 -35.70
N GLN A 15 -23.40 -0.46 -34.92
CA GLN A 15 -23.92 0.90 -35.17
C GLN A 15 -22.83 1.99 -35.08
N ASN A 16 -21.87 1.81 -34.20
CA ASN A 16 -20.77 2.79 -33.96
C ASN A 16 -19.46 2.38 -34.65
N GLN A 17 -19.44 1.32 -35.45
CA GLN A 17 -18.24 0.81 -36.14
C GLN A 17 -17.07 0.49 -35.19
N ILE A 18 -17.40 -0.01 -33.99
CA ILE A 18 -16.43 -0.33 -32.96
C ILE A 18 -16.02 -1.80 -33.10
N PRO A 19 -14.71 -2.11 -33.21
CA PRO A 19 -14.23 -3.49 -33.30
C PRO A 19 -14.44 -4.25 -32.00
N ILE A 20 -14.92 -5.51 -32.10
CA ILE A 20 -14.95 -6.46 -30.99
C ILE A 20 -13.77 -7.42 -31.13
N ILE A 21 -12.88 -7.46 -30.14
CA ILE A 21 -11.65 -8.24 -30.17
C ILE A 21 -11.70 -9.32 -29.10
N ASN A 22 -11.50 -10.57 -29.50
CA ASN A 22 -11.33 -11.67 -28.56
C ASN A 22 -9.89 -11.66 -28.01
N PHE A 23 -9.77 -11.60 -26.70
CA PHE A 23 -8.46 -11.73 -26.06
C PHE A 23 -8.03 -13.20 -26.04
N GLU A 24 -6.95 -13.48 -26.71
CA GLU A 24 -6.32 -14.80 -26.75
C GLU A 24 -5.52 -15.07 -25.46
N LYS A 25 -5.41 -16.36 -25.12
CA LYS A 25 -4.59 -16.79 -23.98
C LYS A 25 -3.11 -16.49 -24.27
N GLY A 26 -2.47 -15.78 -23.33
CA GLY A 26 -1.03 -15.43 -23.45
C GLY A 26 -0.74 -14.04 -24.03
N ARG A 27 -1.69 -13.40 -24.73
CA ARG A 27 -1.52 -12.02 -25.21
C ARG A 27 -1.89 -11.02 -24.12
N ARG A 28 -1.02 -10.06 -23.87
CA ARG A 28 -1.26 -9.02 -22.84
C ARG A 28 -2.33 -8.03 -23.33
N LYS A 29 -3.36 -7.86 -22.53
CA LYS A 29 -4.48 -6.94 -22.85
C LYS A 29 -4.03 -5.50 -22.99
N ASP A 30 -3.02 -5.10 -22.21
CA ASP A 30 -2.51 -3.74 -22.20
C ASP A 30 -1.76 -3.39 -23.48
N GLU A 31 -1.06 -4.36 -24.10
CA GLU A 31 -0.36 -4.18 -25.38
C GLU A 31 -1.37 -3.97 -26.51
N VAL A 32 -2.44 -4.80 -26.55
CA VAL A 32 -3.53 -4.64 -27.52
C VAL A 32 -4.22 -3.28 -27.36
N ALA A 33 -4.46 -2.89 -26.10
CA ALA A 33 -5.10 -1.60 -25.82
C ALA A 33 -4.22 -0.40 -26.23
N ALA A 34 -2.90 -0.49 -26.00
CA ALA A 34 -1.96 0.56 -26.40
C ALA A 34 -1.89 0.72 -27.92
N GLU A 35 -1.80 -0.41 -28.64
CA GLU A 35 -1.75 -0.42 -30.12
C GLU A 35 -3.00 0.22 -30.74
N LEU A 36 -4.18 -0.17 -30.29
CA LEU A 36 -5.45 0.33 -30.85
C LEU A 36 -5.69 1.79 -30.46
N ARG A 37 -5.34 2.16 -29.23
CA ARG A 37 -5.44 3.54 -28.76
C ARG A 37 -4.54 4.49 -29.55
N ALA A 38 -3.34 4.06 -29.94
CA ALA A 38 -2.43 4.88 -30.75
C ALA A 38 -3.03 5.23 -32.12
N LYS A 39 -3.89 4.38 -32.66
CA LYS A 39 -4.60 4.58 -33.94
C LYS A 39 -5.94 5.32 -33.82
N TYR A 40 -6.41 5.56 -32.59
CA TYR A 40 -7.72 6.16 -32.34
C TYR A 40 -7.65 7.70 -32.39
N PRO A 41 -8.35 8.36 -33.34
CA PRO A 41 -8.16 9.78 -33.60
C PRO A 41 -8.96 10.70 -32.67
N HIS A 42 -9.96 10.15 -31.95
CA HIS A 42 -10.89 10.95 -31.14
C HIS A 42 -10.44 11.12 -29.70
N ARG A 43 -10.83 12.24 -29.08
CA ARG A 43 -10.55 12.55 -27.68
C ARG A 43 -11.59 12.01 -26.70
N ASP A 44 -12.77 11.57 -27.18
CA ASP A 44 -13.88 11.01 -26.42
C ASP A 44 -14.53 9.87 -27.23
N GLY A 45 -14.81 8.74 -26.64
CA GLY A 45 -15.46 7.62 -27.30
C GLY A 45 -14.95 6.24 -26.87
N VAL A 46 -15.54 5.21 -27.48
CA VAL A 46 -15.12 3.81 -27.29
C VAL A 46 -14.15 3.42 -28.39
N VAL A 47 -12.93 3.05 -28.01
CA VAL A 47 -11.85 2.66 -28.92
C VAL A 47 -12.11 1.27 -29.51
N PHE A 48 -12.41 0.31 -28.64
CA PHE A 48 -12.75 -1.07 -29.00
C PHE A 48 -13.44 -1.77 -27.83
N ILE A 49 -14.04 -2.91 -28.12
CA ILE A 49 -14.63 -3.79 -27.11
C ILE A 49 -13.83 -5.09 -27.05
N GLY A 50 -13.14 -5.33 -25.95
CA GLY A 50 -12.45 -6.60 -25.70
C GLY A 50 -13.39 -7.64 -25.13
N LYS A 51 -13.32 -8.89 -25.61
CA LYS A 51 -14.07 -10.03 -25.07
C LYS A 51 -13.10 -11.05 -24.49
N ALA A 52 -13.33 -11.47 -23.25
CA ALA A 52 -12.52 -12.50 -22.59
C ALA A 52 -13.40 -13.45 -21.78
N GLN A 53 -12.99 -14.71 -21.70
CA GLN A 53 -13.56 -15.68 -20.77
C GLN A 53 -12.79 -15.66 -19.46
N GLU A 54 -13.48 -15.38 -18.37
CA GLU A 54 -12.85 -15.26 -17.06
C GLU A 54 -13.67 -15.93 -15.95
N LYS A 55 -12.96 -16.49 -14.98
CA LYS A 55 -13.56 -17.07 -13.79
C LYS A 55 -14.13 -15.97 -12.90
N CYS A 56 -15.40 -16.04 -12.58
CA CYS A 56 -16.02 -15.09 -11.66
C CYS A 56 -17.05 -15.75 -10.74
N THR A 57 -17.42 -15.03 -9.69
CA THR A 57 -18.51 -15.42 -8.81
C THR A 57 -19.83 -15.21 -9.53
N VAL A 58 -20.64 -16.25 -9.57
CA VAL A 58 -22.00 -16.24 -10.10
C VAL A 58 -22.97 -16.79 -9.05
N TYR A 59 -24.25 -16.57 -9.28
CA TYR A 59 -25.31 -17.16 -8.45
C TYR A 59 -26.14 -18.07 -9.31
N ARG A 60 -26.39 -19.28 -8.82
CA ARG A 60 -27.26 -20.29 -9.46
C ARG A 60 -28.39 -20.67 -8.52
N THR A 61 -29.51 -21.09 -9.09
CA THR A 61 -30.65 -21.60 -8.34
C THR A 61 -30.50 -23.11 -8.15
N GLU A 62 -30.64 -23.57 -6.93
CA GLU A 62 -30.76 -24.99 -6.57
C GLU A 62 -32.18 -25.24 -6.09
N LYS A 63 -32.75 -26.40 -6.49
CA LYS A 63 -34.01 -26.85 -5.96
C LYS A 63 -33.76 -27.55 -4.63
N ARG A 64 -34.33 -27.03 -3.55
CA ARG A 64 -34.28 -27.63 -2.22
C ARG A 64 -35.64 -28.12 -1.82
N HIS A 65 -35.68 -29.20 -1.05
CA HIS A 65 -36.88 -29.78 -0.51
C HIS A 65 -37.02 -29.49 0.97
N ASN A 66 -38.20 -29.04 1.40
CA ASN A 66 -38.52 -28.91 2.82
C ASN A 66 -39.28 -30.13 3.28
N PRO A 67 -38.66 -31.03 4.06
CA PRO A 67 -39.29 -32.29 4.47
C PRO A 67 -40.50 -32.08 5.41
N LYS A 68 -40.54 -30.98 6.16
CA LYS A 68 -41.65 -30.70 7.10
C LYS A 68 -42.92 -30.24 6.35
N LYS A 69 -42.77 -29.56 5.20
CA LYS A 69 -43.92 -29.06 4.41
C LYS A 69 -44.15 -29.83 3.13
N ASN A 70 -43.34 -30.84 2.85
CA ASN A 70 -43.34 -31.62 1.60
C ASN A 70 -43.36 -30.73 0.34
N THR A 71 -42.67 -29.58 0.38
CA THR A 71 -42.64 -28.60 -0.70
C THR A 71 -41.20 -28.39 -1.18
N SER A 72 -41.06 -28.24 -2.50
CA SER A 72 -39.78 -27.86 -3.09
C SER A 72 -39.74 -26.34 -3.31
N TYR A 73 -38.62 -25.72 -3.02
CA TYR A 73 -38.40 -24.29 -3.21
C TYR A 73 -37.07 -24.02 -3.88
N ALA A 74 -36.99 -22.89 -4.58
CA ALA A 74 -35.77 -22.42 -5.19
C ALA A 74 -34.87 -21.75 -4.16
N TRP A 75 -33.58 -22.13 -4.13
CA TRP A 75 -32.56 -21.53 -3.26
C TRP A 75 -31.42 -21.01 -4.10
N ILE A 76 -31.00 -19.76 -3.83
CA ILE A 76 -29.89 -19.12 -4.54
C ILE A 76 -28.60 -19.44 -3.84
N VAL A 77 -27.67 -20.07 -4.55
CA VAL A 77 -26.33 -20.40 -4.05
C VAL A 77 -25.23 -19.69 -4.81
N LYS A 78 -24.22 -19.28 -4.07
CA LYS A 78 -23.02 -18.70 -4.65
C LYS A 78 -22.18 -19.80 -5.28
N SER A 79 -21.75 -19.59 -6.51
CA SER A 79 -20.93 -20.53 -7.29
C SER A 79 -19.83 -19.78 -8.03
N THR A 80 -18.99 -20.50 -8.75
CA THR A 80 -17.97 -19.94 -9.62
C THR A 80 -18.10 -20.53 -11.01
N ALA A 81 -18.10 -19.70 -12.05
CA ALA A 81 -18.15 -20.13 -13.44
C ALA A 81 -17.19 -19.29 -14.30
N VAL A 82 -16.79 -19.86 -15.43
CA VAL A 82 -16.09 -19.15 -16.51
C VAL A 82 -17.13 -18.55 -17.42
N VAL A 83 -17.17 -17.23 -17.51
CA VAL A 83 -18.17 -16.49 -18.29
C VAL A 83 -17.52 -15.40 -19.13
N ASN A 84 -18.22 -14.97 -20.17
CA ASN A 84 -17.75 -13.88 -21.01
C ASN A 84 -17.78 -12.57 -20.24
N HIS A 85 -16.69 -11.81 -20.34
CA HIS A 85 -16.56 -10.44 -19.90
C HIS A 85 -16.31 -9.55 -21.10
N TYR A 86 -16.95 -8.38 -21.12
CA TYR A 86 -16.78 -7.36 -22.14
C TYR A 86 -16.08 -6.15 -21.54
N TYR A 87 -14.99 -5.74 -22.17
CA TYR A 87 -14.15 -4.61 -21.79
C TYR A 87 -14.36 -3.49 -22.77
N PHE A 88 -15.05 -2.45 -22.38
CA PHE A 88 -15.17 -1.23 -23.17
C PHE A 88 -13.95 -0.36 -22.88
N TYR A 89 -12.99 -0.38 -23.79
CA TYR A 89 -11.84 0.51 -23.73
C TYR A 89 -12.24 1.86 -24.30
N CYS A 90 -12.23 2.87 -23.44
CA CYS A 90 -12.75 4.19 -23.72
C CYS A 90 -11.66 5.24 -23.54
N VAL A 91 -11.83 6.36 -24.22
CA VAL A 91 -11.12 7.60 -23.94
C VAL A 91 -12.17 8.63 -23.52
N ASP A 92 -11.93 9.32 -22.41
CA ASP A 92 -12.76 10.42 -21.95
C ASP A 92 -11.98 11.74 -22.08
N GLU A 93 -12.66 12.77 -22.52
CA GLU A 93 -12.04 14.08 -22.72
C GLU A 93 -11.34 14.63 -21.48
N ASN A 94 -11.90 14.38 -20.28
CA ASN A 94 -11.39 14.88 -19.02
C ASN A 94 -10.49 13.90 -18.30
N PHE A 95 -10.72 12.59 -18.44
CA PHE A 95 -10.03 11.55 -17.70
C PHE A 95 -8.95 10.81 -18.51
N GLY A 96 -8.96 10.98 -19.84
CA GLY A 96 -8.10 10.20 -20.70
C GLY A 96 -8.56 8.75 -20.83
N PRO A 97 -7.65 7.80 -21.10
CA PRO A 97 -7.99 6.41 -21.31
C PRO A 97 -8.40 5.71 -20.00
N PHE A 98 -9.44 4.90 -20.10
CA PHE A 98 -9.95 4.05 -19.02
C PHE A 98 -10.70 2.85 -19.63
N PHE A 99 -11.12 1.90 -18.83
CA PHE A 99 -12.05 0.88 -19.28
C PHE A 99 -13.14 0.58 -18.27
N LEU A 100 -14.30 0.19 -18.83
CA LEU A 100 -15.43 -0.41 -18.12
C LEU A 100 -15.54 -1.89 -18.53
N LYS A 101 -15.43 -2.77 -17.54
CA LYS A 101 -15.57 -4.20 -17.71
C LYS A 101 -16.92 -4.64 -17.19
N PHE A 102 -17.69 -5.35 -17.98
CA PHE A 102 -18.98 -5.96 -17.60
C PHE A 102 -18.91 -7.47 -17.64
N CYS A 103 -19.43 -8.12 -16.60
CA CYS A 103 -19.75 -9.53 -16.63
C CYS A 103 -21.06 -9.74 -17.42
N SER A 104 -21.07 -10.66 -18.36
CA SER A 104 -22.29 -10.95 -19.15
C SER A 104 -23.31 -11.83 -18.43
N TYR A 105 -23.02 -12.26 -17.20
CA TYR A 105 -23.86 -13.16 -16.42
C TYR A 105 -24.24 -12.53 -15.06
N PHE A 106 -25.42 -12.92 -14.56
CA PHE A 106 -25.90 -12.44 -13.26
C PHE A 106 -24.87 -12.68 -12.15
N PRO A 107 -24.57 -11.71 -11.31
CA PRO A 107 -25.26 -10.44 -11.05
C PRO A 107 -24.80 -9.25 -11.92
N TYR A 108 -24.19 -9.47 -13.08
CA TYR A 108 -23.73 -8.44 -14.04
C TYR A 108 -22.72 -7.45 -13.44
N ASN A 109 -21.80 -7.95 -12.65
CA ASN A 109 -20.78 -7.12 -12.02
C ASN A 109 -20.06 -6.25 -13.06
N ALA A 110 -19.87 -4.97 -12.73
CA ALA A 110 -19.09 -4.04 -13.50
C ALA A 110 -17.83 -3.61 -12.74
N LYS A 111 -16.76 -3.31 -13.49
CA LYS A 111 -15.52 -2.73 -12.94
C LYS A 111 -15.11 -1.55 -13.79
N LEU A 112 -14.91 -0.40 -13.13
CA LEU A 112 -14.28 0.78 -13.71
C LEU A 112 -12.80 0.76 -13.33
N CYS A 113 -11.90 0.88 -14.30
CA CYS A 113 -10.47 1.02 -14.11
C CYS A 113 -10.02 2.37 -14.65
N LEU A 114 -9.48 3.21 -13.78
CA LEU A 114 -8.98 4.54 -14.08
C LEU A 114 -7.48 4.61 -13.86
N ASN A 115 -6.81 5.44 -14.65
CA ASN A 115 -5.42 5.80 -14.45
C ASN A 115 -5.32 7.28 -14.04
N GLY A 116 -4.90 7.52 -12.79
CA GLY A 116 -4.74 8.87 -12.26
C GLY A 116 -3.64 9.68 -12.93
N HIS A 117 -2.60 9.03 -13.49
CA HIS A 117 -1.55 9.71 -14.26
C HIS A 117 -2.10 10.22 -15.59
N GLU A 118 -2.91 9.44 -16.28
CA GLU A 118 -3.54 9.87 -17.53
C GLU A 118 -4.53 11.02 -17.30
N TYR A 119 -5.29 10.95 -16.19
CA TYR A 119 -6.10 12.09 -15.77
C TYR A 119 -5.26 13.34 -15.55
N ALA A 120 -4.14 13.23 -14.84
CA ALA A 120 -3.26 14.37 -14.59
C ALA A 120 -2.67 14.93 -15.88
N LYS A 121 -2.17 14.10 -16.79
CA LYS A 121 -1.67 14.51 -18.11
C LYS A 121 -2.74 15.28 -18.91
N ARG A 122 -3.97 14.78 -18.95
CA ARG A 122 -5.10 15.46 -19.64
C ARG A 122 -5.37 16.85 -19.07
N GLN A 123 -5.34 17.00 -17.75
CA GLN A 123 -5.56 18.31 -17.13
C GLN A 123 -4.40 19.28 -17.41
N LEU A 124 -3.15 18.79 -17.40
CA LEU A 124 -1.97 19.58 -17.75
C LEU A 124 -2.04 20.06 -19.21
N ASP A 125 -2.41 19.18 -20.15
CA ASP A 125 -2.60 19.51 -21.56
C ASP A 125 -3.67 20.60 -21.76
N ARG A 126 -4.79 20.48 -21.05
CA ARG A 126 -5.88 21.49 -21.10
C ARG A 126 -5.45 22.85 -20.57
N GLU A 127 -4.63 22.84 -19.51
CA GLU A 127 -4.10 24.06 -18.91
C GLU A 127 -2.82 24.56 -19.61
N LYS A 128 -2.36 23.87 -20.65
CA LYS A 128 -1.14 24.19 -21.40
C LYS A 128 0.11 24.28 -20.50
N ILE A 129 0.17 23.43 -19.48
CA ILE A 129 1.32 23.32 -18.57
C ILE A 129 2.29 22.30 -19.13
N ALA A 130 3.52 22.73 -19.40
CA ALA A 130 4.55 21.87 -19.94
C ALA A 130 4.98 20.79 -18.92
N TYR A 131 5.12 19.56 -19.39
CA TYR A 131 5.62 18.42 -18.62
C TYR A 131 6.31 17.41 -19.53
N GLN A 132 7.17 16.59 -18.95
CA GLN A 132 7.77 15.44 -19.61
C GLN A 132 7.12 14.17 -19.08
N ALA A 133 6.49 13.40 -19.95
CA ALA A 133 5.82 12.17 -19.58
C ALA A 133 6.81 11.03 -19.37
N LEU A 134 6.53 10.17 -18.39
CA LEU A 134 6.91 8.76 -18.36
C LEU A 134 5.72 7.94 -18.85
N ASP A 135 5.94 6.68 -19.24
CA ASP A 135 4.87 5.78 -19.68
C ASP A 135 3.64 5.88 -18.75
N ASN A 136 3.79 5.47 -17.52
CA ASN A 136 2.75 5.62 -16.49
C ASN A 136 3.22 6.56 -15.38
N GLY A 137 3.38 7.87 -15.70
CA GLY A 137 3.86 8.87 -14.75
C GLY A 137 4.26 10.18 -15.41
N ILE A 138 4.92 11.04 -14.65
CA ILE A 138 5.43 12.35 -15.08
C ILE A 138 6.85 12.47 -14.53
N GLN A 139 7.81 12.79 -15.40
CA GLN A 139 9.23 12.95 -15.05
C GLN A 139 9.54 14.36 -14.57
N SER A 140 9.08 15.36 -15.32
CA SER A 140 9.28 16.77 -14.99
C SER A 140 8.04 17.59 -15.33
N TRP A 141 7.90 18.73 -14.70
CA TRP A 141 6.74 19.60 -14.84
C TRP A 141 7.08 21.06 -14.55
N ALA A 142 6.46 21.99 -15.26
CA ALA A 142 6.69 23.40 -15.09
C ALA A 142 6.08 23.97 -13.79
N ASN A 143 4.97 23.40 -13.29
CA ASN A 143 4.28 23.90 -12.11
C ASN A 143 3.94 22.77 -11.11
N PRO A 144 4.82 22.51 -10.10
CA PRO A 144 4.62 21.45 -9.11
C PRO A 144 3.35 21.62 -8.27
N LYS A 145 3.05 22.86 -7.86
CA LYS A 145 1.87 23.15 -7.03
C LYS A 145 0.57 22.86 -7.78
N ARG A 146 0.53 23.23 -9.06
CA ARG A 146 -0.64 22.98 -9.90
C ARG A 146 -0.84 21.51 -10.20
N LEU A 147 0.23 20.77 -10.52
CA LEU A 147 0.17 19.32 -10.68
C LEU A 147 -0.38 18.64 -9.43
N GLN A 148 0.10 19.01 -8.24
CA GLN A 148 -0.40 18.45 -6.98
C GLN A 148 -1.90 18.79 -6.77
N ALA A 149 -2.32 20.02 -7.11
CA ALA A 149 -3.73 20.41 -7.03
C ALA A 149 -4.60 19.60 -8.00
N ILE A 150 -4.14 19.37 -9.23
CA ILE A 150 -4.81 18.50 -10.22
C ILE A 150 -4.96 17.08 -9.67
N CYS A 151 -3.89 16.49 -9.17
CA CYS A 151 -3.94 15.15 -8.56
C CYS A 151 -4.91 15.07 -7.38
N ASN A 152 -4.95 16.10 -6.54
CA ASN A 152 -5.86 16.17 -5.40
C ASN A 152 -7.32 16.37 -5.82
N ALA A 153 -7.56 17.00 -6.97
CA ALA A 153 -8.90 17.25 -7.51
C ALA A 153 -9.59 15.99 -8.08
N LEU A 154 -8.89 14.86 -8.25
CA LEU A 154 -9.50 13.58 -8.61
C LEU A 154 -10.27 13.05 -7.40
N SER A 155 -11.54 13.44 -7.29
CA SER A 155 -12.43 13.13 -6.17
C SER A 155 -13.36 11.96 -6.44
N ALA A 156 -14.00 11.47 -5.38
CA ALA A 156 -15.06 10.47 -5.46
C ALA A 156 -16.20 10.88 -6.37
N ASP A 157 -16.62 12.15 -6.29
CA ASP A 157 -17.75 12.66 -7.06
C ASP A 157 -17.42 12.71 -8.56
N LYS A 158 -16.18 13.10 -8.92
CA LYS A 158 -15.73 13.07 -10.31
C LYS A 158 -15.71 11.65 -10.90
N ILE A 159 -15.27 10.67 -10.11
CA ILE A 159 -15.25 9.26 -10.52
C ILE A 159 -16.69 8.72 -10.69
N ASP A 160 -17.58 9.04 -9.77
CA ASP A 160 -19.00 8.65 -9.88
C ASP A 160 -19.66 9.32 -11.09
N ALA A 161 -19.39 10.61 -11.32
CA ALA A 161 -19.89 11.35 -12.48
C ALA A 161 -19.42 10.73 -13.82
N LEU A 162 -18.13 10.33 -13.90
CA LEU A 162 -17.60 9.61 -15.05
C LEU A 162 -18.35 8.29 -15.28
N LEU A 163 -18.53 7.47 -14.24
CA LEU A 163 -19.27 6.22 -14.36
C LEU A 163 -20.69 6.47 -14.86
N ARG A 164 -21.40 7.44 -14.32
CA ARG A 164 -22.77 7.77 -14.72
C ARG A 164 -22.85 8.29 -16.16
N LYS A 165 -21.88 9.14 -16.59
CA LYS A 165 -21.77 9.60 -17.99
C LYS A 165 -21.74 8.40 -18.94
N TRP A 166 -20.82 7.47 -18.70
CA TRP A 166 -20.59 6.36 -19.60
C TRP A 166 -21.66 5.26 -19.52
N LEU A 167 -22.25 5.01 -18.35
CA LEU A 167 -23.40 4.09 -18.24
C LEU A 167 -24.64 4.55 -19.03
N ARG A 168 -24.76 5.85 -19.35
CA ARG A 168 -25.85 6.34 -20.22
C ARG A 168 -25.58 6.08 -21.70
N GLN A 169 -24.32 5.97 -22.08
CA GLN A 169 -23.89 5.82 -23.48
C GLN A 169 -23.68 4.36 -23.86
N LEU A 170 -23.28 3.51 -22.93
CA LEU A 170 -22.93 2.12 -23.17
C LEU A 170 -24.16 1.19 -23.04
N PRO A 171 -24.15 0.03 -23.72
CA PRO A 171 -25.15 -1.02 -23.51
C PRO A 171 -25.21 -1.41 -22.02
N HIS A 172 -26.43 -1.53 -21.53
CA HIS A 172 -26.69 -1.78 -20.12
C HIS A 172 -27.41 -3.12 -19.94
N PRO A 173 -26.98 -4.00 -18.99
CA PRO A 173 -27.62 -5.28 -18.77
C PRO A 173 -29.07 -5.18 -18.21
N PHE A 174 -29.40 -4.03 -17.57
CA PHE A 174 -30.73 -3.79 -17.03
C PHE A 174 -31.57 -2.97 -18.01
N PRO A 175 -32.71 -3.50 -18.51
CA PRO A 175 -33.63 -2.76 -19.37
C PRO A 175 -34.22 -1.53 -18.64
N ALA A 176 -34.87 -0.65 -19.39
CA ALA A 176 -35.41 0.60 -18.86
C ALA A 176 -36.35 0.38 -17.66
N ARG A 177 -37.23 -0.61 -17.76
CA ARG A 177 -38.19 -0.96 -16.69
C ARG A 177 -37.46 -1.37 -15.37
N ASP A 178 -36.36 -2.13 -15.47
CA ASP A 178 -35.60 -2.58 -14.30
C ASP A 178 -34.90 -1.38 -13.65
N ARG A 179 -34.39 -0.45 -14.46
CA ARG A 179 -33.80 0.80 -13.99
C ARG A 179 -34.82 1.70 -13.30
N GLN A 180 -36.05 1.77 -13.83
CA GLN A 180 -37.18 2.48 -13.19
C GLN A 180 -37.59 1.82 -11.87
N ALA A 181 -37.49 0.49 -11.77
CA ALA A 181 -37.70 -0.26 -10.54
C ALA A 181 -36.54 -0.11 -9.51
N GLY A 182 -35.51 0.68 -9.82
CA GLY A 182 -34.43 1.00 -8.89
C GLY A 182 -33.15 0.18 -9.05
N TYR A 183 -33.07 -0.73 -10.02
CA TYR A 183 -31.83 -1.47 -10.32
C TYR A 183 -30.78 -0.52 -10.90
N ARG A 184 -29.71 -0.31 -10.14
CA ARG A 184 -28.62 0.59 -10.52
C ARG A 184 -27.28 0.11 -9.97
N TYR A 185 -26.21 0.45 -10.66
CA TYR A 185 -24.86 0.24 -10.12
C TYR A 185 -24.54 1.20 -8.99
N GLN A 186 -24.00 0.64 -7.92
CA GLN A 186 -23.36 1.42 -6.86
C GLN A 186 -21.86 1.18 -6.95
N ILE A 187 -21.10 2.28 -6.96
CA ILE A 187 -19.65 2.22 -7.06
C ILE A 187 -19.03 1.96 -5.69
N SER A 188 -18.06 1.05 -5.65
CA SER A 188 -17.26 0.78 -4.48
C SER A 188 -15.78 0.60 -4.87
N ILE A 189 -14.87 0.87 -3.93
CA ILE A 189 -13.44 0.71 -4.16
C ILE A 189 -13.11 -0.78 -4.08
N LEU A 190 -12.63 -1.33 -5.19
CA LEU A 190 -12.11 -2.70 -5.26
C LEU A 190 -10.59 -2.73 -5.04
N GLN A 191 -9.90 -1.74 -5.60
CA GLN A 191 -8.46 -1.57 -5.53
C GLN A 191 -8.14 -0.09 -5.62
N ALA A 192 -7.14 0.36 -4.87
CA ALA A 192 -6.55 1.69 -5.00
C ALA A 192 -5.04 1.56 -5.09
N GLU A 193 -4.46 2.17 -6.10
CA GLU A 193 -3.01 2.26 -6.28
C GLU A 193 -2.57 3.72 -6.12
N LEU A 194 -1.56 3.93 -5.29
CA LEU A 194 -1.09 5.24 -4.88
C LEU A 194 0.42 5.28 -5.06
N SER A 195 0.88 6.00 -6.06
CA SER A 195 2.29 6.06 -6.42
C SER A 195 2.93 7.37 -6.01
N LEU A 196 4.14 7.28 -5.49
CA LEU A 196 5.06 8.37 -5.24
C LEU A 196 6.27 8.18 -6.16
N THR A 197 6.51 9.15 -7.04
CA THR A 197 7.65 9.14 -7.96
C THR A 197 8.64 10.19 -7.51
N GLN A 198 9.89 9.78 -7.28
CA GLN A 198 10.99 10.65 -6.94
C GLN A 198 11.94 10.74 -8.13
N VAL A 199 12.09 11.95 -8.64
CA VAL A 199 13.09 12.28 -9.65
C VAL A 199 14.27 12.90 -8.92
N LEU A 200 15.44 12.30 -9.03
CA LEU A 200 16.65 12.79 -8.41
C LEU A 200 17.41 13.70 -9.39
N ASP A 201 18.31 14.50 -8.89
CA ASP A 201 19.17 15.40 -9.66
C ASP A 201 19.92 14.66 -10.78
N ARG A 202 20.32 13.42 -10.49
CA ARG A 202 20.94 12.51 -11.46
C ARG A 202 20.24 11.14 -11.40
N PRO A 203 19.88 10.56 -12.54
CA PRO A 203 19.29 9.20 -12.58
C PRO A 203 20.16 8.15 -11.88
N VAL A 204 21.49 8.27 -11.98
CA VAL A 204 22.45 7.38 -11.34
C VAL A 204 22.36 7.41 -9.81
N SER A 205 22.08 8.57 -9.20
CA SER A 205 21.90 8.71 -7.74
C SER A 205 20.73 7.86 -7.24
N GLY A 206 19.62 7.86 -8.00
CA GLY A 206 18.45 7.02 -7.70
C GLY A 206 18.74 5.53 -7.82
N ARG A 207 19.55 5.17 -8.80
CA ARG A 207 19.95 3.78 -9.03
C ARG A 207 20.87 3.28 -7.89
N ILE A 208 21.89 4.04 -7.54
CA ILE A 208 22.79 3.71 -6.43
C ILE A 208 22.02 3.55 -5.12
N PHE A 209 21.17 4.53 -4.77
CA PHE A 209 20.32 4.46 -3.60
C PHE A 209 19.46 3.18 -3.59
N PHE A 210 18.85 2.85 -4.72
CA PHE A 210 17.97 1.69 -4.82
C PHE A 210 18.74 0.36 -4.77
N GLU A 211 19.92 0.29 -5.38
CA GLU A 211 20.81 -0.89 -5.29
C GLU A 211 21.27 -1.13 -3.85
N ASP A 212 21.60 -0.09 -3.09
CA ASP A 212 21.95 -0.18 -1.68
C ASP A 212 20.75 -0.65 -0.85
N VAL A 213 19.55 -0.10 -1.10
CA VAL A 213 18.31 -0.55 -0.45
C VAL A 213 18.03 -2.02 -0.74
N ILE A 214 18.22 -2.48 -1.97
CA ILE A 214 18.05 -3.90 -2.33
C ILE A 214 19.07 -4.77 -1.63
N ARG A 215 20.33 -4.38 -1.61
CA ARG A 215 21.40 -5.12 -0.95
C ARG A 215 21.13 -5.28 0.55
N GLU A 216 20.72 -4.22 1.21
CA GLU A 216 20.29 -4.26 2.62
C GLU A 216 19.08 -5.18 2.85
N ASN A 217 18.13 -5.21 1.91
CA ASN A 217 16.93 -6.05 2.03
C ASN A 217 17.16 -7.51 1.63
N LEU A 218 18.18 -7.84 0.85
CA LEU A 218 18.60 -9.22 0.64
C LEU A 218 19.05 -9.89 1.94
N ASP A 219 19.68 -9.14 2.82
CA ASP A 219 20.04 -9.60 4.16
C ASP A 219 18.83 -9.75 5.10
N ILE A 220 17.71 -9.08 4.80
CA ILE A 220 16.42 -9.16 5.51
C ILE A 220 15.63 -10.44 5.15
N GLY A 221 16.02 -11.20 4.17
CA GLY A 221 15.31 -12.35 3.61
C GLY A 221 15.00 -13.52 4.56
N ARG A 222 15.12 -13.35 5.89
CA ARG A 222 14.70 -14.32 6.88
C ARG A 222 13.33 -13.95 7.46
N PRO A 223 12.41 -14.92 7.66
CA PRO A 223 11.04 -14.69 8.14
C PRO A 223 10.93 -13.86 9.45
N LYS A 224 11.96 -13.87 10.30
CA LYS A 224 11.99 -13.10 11.54
C LYS A 224 12.12 -11.59 11.33
N GLN A 225 12.56 -11.14 10.17
CA GLN A 225 12.80 -9.72 9.90
C GLN A 225 11.65 -9.05 9.14
N VAL A 226 10.79 -9.81 8.48
CA VAL A 226 9.48 -9.33 8.00
C VAL A 226 8.61 -8.85 9.18
N GLN A 227 8.81 -9.43 10.37
CA GLN A 227 8.20 -8.97 11.60
C GLN A 227 8.57 -7.52 11.96
N LEU A 228 9.74 -7.02 11.56
CA LEU A 228 10.20 -5.67 11.87
C LEU A 228 9.51 -4.58 11.03
N ILE A 229 9.11 -4.91 9.80
CA ILE A 229 8.42 -3.97 8.91
C ILE A 229 6.94 -3.91 9.25
N PHE A 230 6.34 -5.03 9.67
CA PHE A 230 4.91 -5.16 9.94
C PHE A 230 4.56 -5.55 11.38
N ASP A 231 5.56 -5.80 12.23
CA ASP A 231 5.48 -6.12 13.66
C ASP A 231 4.32 -7.04 14.08
N ARG A 232 4.20 -8.15 13.39
CA ARG A 232 3.36 -9.26 13.86
C ARG A 232 4.16 -10.53 13.80
N GLY A 233 4.18 -11.26 14.91
CA GLY A 233 4.59 -12.65 14.89
C GLY A 233 3.82 -13.39 13.81
N VAL A 234 4.43 -13.58 12.63
CA VAL A 234 3.83 -14.34 11.54
C VAL A 234 4.06 -15.82 11.86
N THR A 235 3.02 -16.47 12.34
CA THR A 235 2.99 -17.91 12.50
C THR A 235 2.41 -18.56 11.24
N LYS A 236 2.60 -19.86 11.05
CA LYS A 236 1.97 -20.60 9.94
C LYS A 236 0.43 -20.48 9.93
N ALA A 237 -0.18 -20.16 11.06
CA ALA A 237 -1.63 -19.99 11.21
C ALA A 237 -2.11 -18.54 10.98
N THR A 238 -1.22 -17.57 10.79
CA THR A 238 -1.62 -16.17 10.59
C THR A 238 -2.16 -15.98 9.17
N PRO A 239 -3.44 -15.61 8.99
CA PRO A 239 -4.02 -15.42 7.67
C PRO A 239 -3.43 -14.15 7.00
N GLY A 240 -3.08 -14.28 5.73
CA GLY A 240 -2.55 -13.19 4.92
C GLY A 240 -1.11 -13.41 4.45
N SER A 241 -0.62 -12.50 3.63
CA SER A 241 0.75 -12.50 3.12
C SER A 241 1.57 -11.43 3.86
N PHE A 242 2.69 -11.84 4.46
CA PHE A 242 3.62 -10.97 5.19
C PHE A 242 5.03 -11.28 4.70
N ARG A 243 5.43 -10.67 3.58
CA ARG A 243 6.69 -11.00 2.92
C ARG A 243 7.38 -9.73 2.43
N THR A 244 8.69 -9.69 2.59
CA THR A 244 9.55 -8.81 1.81
C THR A 244 10.26 -9.66 0.78
N ARG A 245 10.21 -9.23 -0.50
CA ARG A 245 10.81 -9.95 -1.61
C ARG A 245 11.49 -8.97 -2.53
N VAL A 246 12.66 -9.34 -3.01
CA VAL A 246 13.24 -8.73 -4.19
C VAL A 246 12.91 -9.63 -5.36
N ILE A 247 12.24 -9.08 -6.35
CA ILE A 247 11.89 -9.79 -7.58
C ILE A 247 12.72 -9.18 -8.69
N THR A 248 13.48 -10.01 -9.38
CA THR A 248 14.15 -9.64 -10.62
C THR A 248 13.28 -10.12 -11.77
N ASP A 249 12.69 -9.16 -12.50
CA ASP A 249 12.01 -9.42 -13.76
C ASP A 249 12.93 -8.86 -14.86
N GLY A 250 13.67 -9.75 -15.48
CA GLY A 250 14.79 -9.36 -16.35
C GLY A 250 15.94 -8.71 -15.58
N VAL A 251 16.37 -7.53 -16.02
CA VAL A 251 17.55 -6.81 -15.46
C VAL A 251 17.17 -5.83 -14.34
N ILE A 252 15.88 -5.54 -14.14
CA ILE A 252 15.44 -4.52 -13.20
C ILE A 252 14.86 -5.16 -11.94
N PRO A 253 15.58 -5.08 -10.80
CA PRO A 253 15.06 -5.57 -9.55
C PRO A 253 13.92 -4.67 -9.02
N SER A 254 12.98 -5.28 -8.28
CA SER A 254 11.94 -4.57 -7.57
C SER A 254 11.77 -5.10 -6.15
N LEU A 255 11.62 -4.16 -5.19
CA LEU A 255 11.32 -4.48 -3.80
C LEU A 255 9.81 -4.60 -3.62
N HIS A 256 9.35 -5.69 -3.04
CA HIS A 256 7.95 -5.93 -2.72
C HIS A 256 7.78 -6.16 -1.23
N ILE A 257 6.85 -5.43 -0.63
CA ILE A 257 6.49 -5.53 0.78
C ILE A 257 5.00 -5.80 0.87
N ASP A 258 4.64 -6.99 1.34
CA ASP A 258 3.25 -7.43 1.46
C ASP A 258 2.75 -7.23 2.91
N TYR A 259 1.59 -6.62 3.04
CA TYR A 259 0.81 -6.51 4.28
C TYR A 259 -0.62 -6.95 4.02
N LYS A 260 -0.98 -8.17 4.43
CA LYS A 260 -2.28 -8.78 4.14
C LYS A 260 -2.61 -8.73 2.65
N GLY A 261 -3.69 -8.03 2.27
CA GLY A 261 -4.08 -7.80 0.87
C GLY A 261 -3.40 -6.58 0.23
N THR A 262 -2.62 -5.81 0.98
CA THR A 262 -1.95 -4.59 0.51
C THR A 262 -0.50 -4.88 0.19
N ARG A 263 0.00 -4.26 -0.87
CA ARG A 263 1.40 -4.40 -1.32
C ARG A 263 2.02 -3.04 -1.56
N ILE A 264 3.25 -2.86 -1.10
CA ILE A 264 4.12 -1.79 -1.57
C ILE A 264 5.10 -2.39 -2.57
N LYS A 265 5.24 -1.76 -3.73
CA LYS A 265 6.25 -2.07 -4.74
C LYS A 265 7.15 -0.86 -4.92
N GLN A 266 8.46 -1.07 -4.91
CA GLN A 266 9.43 -0.02 -5.20
C GLN A 266 10.40 -0.50 -6.29
N TYR A 267 10.66 0.35 -7.27
CA TYR A 267 11.51 0.03 -8.41
C TYR A 267 12.00 1.29 -9.11
N HIS A 268 13.07 1.14 -9.89
CA HIS A 268 13.58 2.21 -10.74
C HIS A 268 12.83 2.22 -12.06
N LYS A 269 12.09 3.30 -12.34
CA LYS A 269 11.25 3.41 -13.53
C LYS A 269 12.00 4.06 -14.68
N GLU A 270 12.09 3.33 -15.81
CA GLU A 270 12.70 3.78 -17.08
C GLU A 270 14.11 4.37 -16.91
N GLY A 271 14.86 3.94 -15.89
CA GLY A 271 16.20 4.47 -15.60
C GLY A 271 16.22 5.93 -15.14
N GLN A 272 15.05 6.55 -14.89
CA GLN A 272 14.90 7.99 -14.66
C GLN A 272 14.46 8.32 -13.22
N ALA A 273 13.62 7.51 -12.63
CA ALA A 273 12.97 7.83 -11.37
C ALA A 273 12.82 6.62 -10.44
N LEU A 274 12.92 6.86 -9.14
CA LEU A 274 12.54 5.89 -8.12
C LEU A 274 11.05 5.98 -7.86
N ARG A 275 10.35 4.88 -8.06
CA ARG A 275 8.92 4.80 -7.88
C ARG A 275 8.54 3.88 -6.73
N THR A 276 7.71 4.37 -5.85
CA THR A 276 7.15 3.63 -4.70
C THR A 276 5.63 3.64 -4.82
N GLU A 277 5.02 2.47 -4.93
CA GLU A 277 3.59 2.28 -5.15
C GLU A 277 2.98 1.46 -4.05
N THR A 278 1.93 1.97 -3.40
CA THR A 278 1.08 1.18 -2.50
C THR A 278 -0.19 0.78 -3.21
N THR A 279 -0.40 -0.52 -3.39
CA THR A 279 -1.62 -1.11 -3.94
C THR A 279 -2.46 -1.70 -2.81
N ILE A 280 -3.61 -1.08 -2.54
CA ILE A 280 -4.58 -1.52 -1.52
C ILE A 280 -5.65 -2.36 -2.22
N ASN A 281 -5.61 -3.69 -2.05
CA ASN A 281 -6.59 -4.62 -2.63
C ASN A 281 -7.77 -4.90 -1.69
N ASN A 282 -7.63 -4.57 -0.40
CA ASN A 282 -8.69 -4.74 0.57
C ASN A 282 -8.68 -3.57 1.57
N THR A 283 -9.66 -2.69 1.45
CA THR A 283 -9.77 -1.51 2.32
C THR A 283 -9.96 -1.87 3.80
N ARG A 284 -10.51 -3.05 4.09
CA ARG A 284 -10.71 -3.56 5.45
C ARG A 284 -9.40 -3.89 6.19
N ASP A 285 -8.28 -4.03 5.47
CA ASP A 285 -6.95 -4.17 6.08
C ASP A 285 -6.61 -2.95 6.95
N PHE A 286 -7.22 -1.81 6.64
CA PHE A 286 -7.11 -0.55 7.36
C PHE A 286 -8.38 -0.15 8.13
N TYR A 287 -9.31 -1.09 8.34
CA TYR A 287 -10.61 -0.86 9.00
C TYR A 287 -11.50 0.17 8.28
N ILE A 288 -11.35 0.31 6.96
CA ILE A 288 -12.09 1.26 6.14
C ILE A 288 -13.07 0.51 5.26
N GLY A 289 -14.30 1.02 5.17
CA GLY A 289 -15.33 0.49 4.27
C GLY A 289 -15.00 0.76 2.80
N LYS A 290 -15.62 0.00 1.89
CA LYS A 290 -15.40 0.09 0.43
C LYS A 290 -16.09 1.28 -0.24
N SER A 291 -16.79 2.14 0.49
CA SER A 291 -17.44 3.32 -0.08
C SER A 291 -16.43 4.22 -0.79
N LEU A 292 -16.80 4.72 -1.98
CA LEU A 292 -15.96 5.64 -2.74
C LEU A 292 -15.66 6.94 -1.97
N ARG A 293 -16.54 7.34 -1.04
CA ARG A 293 -16.32 8.49 -0.13
C ARG A 293 -15.08 8.34 0.75
N ASN A 294 -14.60 7.12 0.93
CA ASN A 294 -13.39 6.83 1.71
C ASN A 294 -12.09 6.99 0.89
N LEU A 295 -12.17 7.35 -0.38
CA LEU A 295 -11.01 7.53 -1.25
C LEU A 295 -9.97 8.52 -0.68
N PRO A 296 -10.35 9.68 -0.10
CA PRO A 296 -9.38 10.60 0.51
C PRO A 296 -8.59 9.97 1.67
N THR A 297 -9.25 9.17 2.50
CA THR A 297 -8.62 8.45 3.62
C THR A 297 -7.65 7.39 3.11
N LEU A 298 -8.05 6.60 2.12
CA LEU A 298 -7.16 5.59 1.49
C LEU A 298 -5.96 6.25 0.81
N ARG A 299 -6.16 7.40 0.15
CA ARG A 299 -5.09 8.21 -0.43
C ARG A 299 -4.07 8.61 0.64
N LYS A 300 -4.54 9.13 1.77
CA LYS A 300 -3.67 9.51 2.89
C LYS A 300 -2.85 8.32 3.39
N ILE A 301 -3.49 7.15 3.57
CA ILE A 301 -2.82 5.93 4.03
C ILE A 301 -1.74 5.49 3.06
N GLY A 302 -2.06 5.37 1.77
CA GLY A 302 -1.10 4.90 0.77
C GLY A 302 0.10 5.83 0.62
N PHE A 303 -0.13 7.16 0.58
CA PHE A 303 0.98 8.10 0.53
C PHE A 303 1.80 8.12 1.82
N GLN A 304 1.18 7.95 2.98
CA GLN A 304 1.92 7.81 4.23
C GLN A 304 2.76 6.54 4.23
N ALA A 305 2.23 5.40 3.75
CA ALA A 305 2.98 4.16 3.62
C ALA A 305 4.21 4.31 2.71
N ASN A 306 4.03 4.94 1.54
CA ASN A 306 5.13 5.23 0.63
C ASN A 306 6.20 6.13 1.26
N ARG A 307 5.80 7.21 1.93
CA ARG A 307 6.72 8.14 2.59
C ARG A 307 7.49 7.47 3.72
N ARG A 308 6.83 6.65 4.55
CA ARG A 308 7.48 5.92 5.65
C ARG A 308 8.52 4.94 5.15
N LEU A 309 8.22 4.23 4.07
CA LEU A 309 9.22 3.36 3.46
C LEU A 309 10.46 4.16 3.07
N LEU A 310 10.28 5.29 2.39
CA LEU A 310 11.38 6.17 1.99
C LEU A 310 12.13 6.78 3.18
N GLU A 311 11.40 7.25 4.21
CA GLU A 311 12.01 7.76 5.43
C GLU A 311 12.81 6.66 6.15
N THR A 312 12.27 5.45 6.21
CA THR A 312 12.95 4.29 6.77
C THR A 312 14.23 3.96 6.02
N GLN A 313 14.22 4.05 4.70
CA GLN A 313 15.39 3.84 3.86
C GLN A 313 16.42 4.96 4.01
N ARG A 314 15.98 6.22 4.12
CA ARG A 314 16.88 7.36 4.36
C ARG A 314 17.59 7.31 5.70
N ILE A 315 16.92 6.86 6.75
CA ILE A 315 17.53 6.72 8.10
C ILE A 315 18.73 5.76 8.07
N THR A 316 18.75 4.79 7.16
CA THR A 316 19.89 3.89 6.99
C THR A 316 21.13 4.63 6.45
N HIS A 317 20.92 5.70 5.68
CA HIS A 317 22.02 6.51 5.11
C HIS A 317 22.36 7.76 5.92
N ASP A 318 21.39 8.35 6.64
CA ASP A 318 21.57 9.54 7.47
C ASP A 318 21.63 9.17 8.98
N CYS A 319 22.66 8.45 9.39
CA CYS A 319 22.86 7.98 10.79
C CYS A 319 23.14 9.10 11.80
N ILE A 320 22.53 10.28 11.71
CA ILE A 320 22.69 11.33 12.70
C ILE A 320 21.40 11.54 13.47
N LEU A 321 21.18 10.68 14.48
CA LEU A 321 20.48 11.16 15.67
C LEU A 321 21.49 12.08 16.38
N ALA A 322 21.26 13.40 16.32
CA ALA A 322 22.07 14.34 17.07
C ALA A 322 22.15 13.89 18.54
N GLU A 323 23.30 14.07 19.18
CA GLU A 323 23.50 13.76 20.58
C GLU A 323 22.37 14.29 21.47
N GLU A 324 21.83 15.47 21.15
CA GLU A 324 20.67 16.06 21.82
C GLU A 324 19.42 15.17 21.78
N THR A 325 19.11 14.54 20.63
CA THR A 325 17.96 13.65 20.50
C THR A 325 18.16 12.38 21.34
N PHE A 326 19.36 11.82 21.33
CA PHE A 326 19.71 10.66 22.15
C PHE A 326 19.60 10.98 23.63
N GLN A 327 20.14 12.13 24.06
CA GLN A 327 20.05 12.62 25.43
C GLN A 327 18.60 12.89 25.86
N GLN A 328 17.77 13.47 24.99
CA GLN A 328 16.35 13.70 25.28
C GLN A 328 15.58 12.40 25.57
N LEU A 329 15.95 11.29 24.95
CA LEU A 329 15.31 9.98 25.16
C LEU A 329 15.83 9.31 26.44
N ASN A 330 17.14 9.39 26.68
CA ASN A 330 17.82 8.69 27.78
C ASN A 330 17.82 9.46 29.12
N ARG A 331 17.27 10.68 29.16
CA ARG A 331 17.11 11.46 30.39
C ARG A 331 15.64 11.57 30.78
N PRO A 332 15.33 11.69 32.08
CA PRO A 332 14.00 12.04 32.55
C PRO A 332 13.57 13.40 31.97
N ARG A 333 12.32 13.53 31.58
CA ARG A 333 11.77 14.77 31.01
C ARG A 333 10.68 15.33 31.92
N ILE A 334 10.65 16.64 32.11
CA ILE A 334 9.58 17.35 32.80
C ILE A 334 8.86 18.23 31.75
N VAL A 335 7.57 18.04 31.57
CA VAL A 335 6.72 18.84 30.67
C VAL A 335 5.46 19.22 31.43
N ASN A 336 5.19 20.51 31.55
CA ASN A 336 4.02 21.02 32.30
C ASN A 336 3.91 20.37 33.69
N GLU A 337 5.00 20.44 34.46
CA GLU A 337 5.14 19.86 35.84
C GLU A 337 4.99 18.33 35.91
N GLN A 338 4.78 17.65 34.80
CA GLN A 338 4.69 16.21 34.73
C GLN A 338 6.04 15.58 34.41
N ARG A 339 6.53 14.72 35.31
CA ARG A 339 7.78 13.99 35.11
C ARG A 339 7.54 12.68 34.39
N ALA A 340 8.34 12.43 33.34
CA ALA A 340 8.46 11.16 32.64
C ALA A 340 9.86 10.58 32.86
N SER A 341 9.95 9.29 33.17
CA SER A 341 11.24 8.60 33.26
C SER A 341 11.91 8.44 31.91
N ALA A 342 13.21 8.30 31.88
CA ALA A 342 14.01 8.09 30.69
C ALA A 342 13.62 6.84 29.91
N LEU A 343 13.63 6.92 28.57
CA LEU A 343 13.44 5.79 27.66
C LEU A 343 14.80 5.16 27.34
N ARG A 344 15.34 4.41 28.32
CA ARG A 344 16.68 3.82 28.23
C ARG A 344 16.73 2.83 27.03
N PHE A 345 17.71 3.03 26.16
CA PHE A 345 17.87 2.25 24.94
C PHE A 345 17.98 0.73 25.18
N ALA A 346 18.74 0.32 26.19
CA ALA A 346 18.96 -1.10 26.50
C ALA A 346 17.83 -1.77 27.31
N ASP A 347 16.79 -1.02 27.73
CA ASP A 347 15.67 -1.57 28.50
C ASP A 347 14.82 -2.49 27.61
N PRO A 348 14.67 -3.80 27.95
CA PRO A 348 13.89 -4.74 27.15
C PRO A 348 12.42 -4.34 26.98
N MET A 349 11.82 -3.62 27.94
CA MET A 349 10.47 -3.10 27.83
C MET A 349 10.41 -1.95 26.82
N VAL A 350 11.40 -1.06 26.85
CA VAL A 350 11.50 0.05 25.90
C VAL A 350 11.73 -0.48 24.49
N GLN A 351 12.56 -1.50 24.30
CA GLN A 351 12.76 -2.16 23.01
C GLN A 351 11.46 -2.81 22.49
N ALA A 352 10.70 -3.47 23.35
CA ALA A 352 9.39 -4.01 22.99
C ALA A 352 8.39 -2.90 22.60
N ILE A 353 8.43 -1.76 23.30
CA ILE A 353 7.61 -0.60 22.96
C ILE A 353 8.01 -0.02 21.59
N TRP A 354 9.32 0.13 21.29
CA TRP A 354 9.76 0.59 19.97
C TRP A 354 9.22 -0.29 18.85
N ASN A 355 9.31 -1.61 19.02
CA ASN A 355 8.74 -2.56 18.06
C ASN A 355 7.22 -2.38 17.93
N ALA A 356 6.49 -2.24 19.03
CA ALA A 356 5.04 -2.05 19.02
C ALA A 356 4.63 -0.75 18.32
N LEU A 357 5.36 0.34 18.50
CA LEU A 357 5.07 1.63 17.89
C LEU A 357 5.14 1.59 16.35
N LEU A 358 6.07 0.83 15.79
CA LEU A 358 6.19 0.70 14.32
C LEU A 358 4.95 0.09 13.68
N VAL A 359 4.27 -0.85 14.38
CA VAL A 359 3.00 -1.43 13.92
C VAL A 359 1.89 -0.41 13.91
N PHE A 360 1.79 0.34 15.01
CA PHE A 360 0.68 1.28 15.20
C PHE A 360 0.74 2.48 14.26
N ASP A 361 1.91 2.75 13.67
CA ASP A 361 2.05 3.79 12.66
C ASP A 361 1.23 3.51 11.40
N LEU A 362 0.94 2.23 11.10
CA LEU A 362 0.10 1.82 9.97
C LEU A 362 -1.41 1.96 10.25
N LEU A 363 -1.81 2.26 11.50
CA LEU A 363 -3.23 2.38 11.87
C LEU A 363 -3.72 3.83 11.71
N PRO A 364 -4.59 4.11 10.74
CA PRO A 364 -5.11 5.46 10.50
C PRO A 364 -5.93 6.00 11.67
N THR A 365 -6.58 5.12 12.41
CA THR A 365 -7.38 5.46 13.60
C THR A 365 -6.54 5.55 14.87
N GLY A 366 -5.21 5.31 14.78
CA GLY A 366 -4.33 5.20 15.92
C GLY A 366 -4.59 3.94 16.76
N PHE A 367 -3.98 3.86 17.94
CA PHE A 367 -4.03 2.72 18.84
C PHE A 367 -4.49 3.12 20.25
N SER A 368 -5.03 2.17 21.01
CA SER A 368 -5.49 2.32 22.37
C SER A 368 -4.55 1.63 23.37
N ASN A 369 -4.81 1.84 24.67
CA ASN A 369 -4.15 1.09 25.75
C ASN A 369 -4.28 -0.43 25.56
N ARG A 370 -5.47 -0.90 25.18
CA ARG A 370 -5.74 -2.33 24.92
C ARG A 370 -4.89 -2.86 23.78
N ASP A 371 -4.78 -2.11 22.67
CA ASP A 371 -3.98 -2.50 21.51
C ASP A 371 -2.50 -2.62 21.90
N LEU A 372 -1.99 -1.65 22.67
CA LEU A 372 -0.60 -1.68 23.17
C LEU A 372 -0.34 -2.90 24.05
N ARG A 373 -1.25 -3.23 24.96
CA ARG A 373 -1.12 -4.42 25.83
C ARG A 373 -1.05 -5.72 25.03
N THR A 374 -1.98 -5.88 24.10
CA THR A 374 -2.05 -7.10 23.27
C THR A 374 -0.77 -7.25 22.44
N ASN A 375 -0.28 -6.16 21.88
CA ASN A 375 0.91 -6.17 21.03
C ASN A 375 2.19 -6.43 21.84
N LEU A 376 2.36 -5.78 23.00
CA LEU A 376 3.49 -6.02 23.87
C LEU A 376 3.53 -7.46 24.41
N ALA A 377 2.39 -8.03 24.71
CA ALA A 377 2.27 -9.42 25.11
C ALA A 377 2.78 -10.36 24.00
N ALA A 378 2.37 -10.12 22.76
CA ALA A 378 2.82 -10.88 21.59
C ALA A 378 4.34 -10.71 21.34
N VAL A 379 4.85 -9.47 21.39
CA VAL A 379 6.28 -9.16 21.15
C VAL A 379 7.18 -9.81 22.21
N ARG A 380 6.71 -9.87 23.44
CA ARG A 380 7.48 -10.46 24.54
C ARG A 380 7.24 -11.95 24.77
N GLY A 381 6.28 -12.54 24.05
CA GLY A 381 5.89 -13.94 24.28
C GLY A 381 5.32 -14.19 25.68
N GLN A 382 4.66 -13.19 26.29
CA GLN A 382 4.14 -13.23 27.67
C GLN A 382 2.61 -13.11 27.65
N PRO A 383 1.92 -13.63 28.67
CA PRO A 383 0.47 -13.49 28.81
C PRO A 383 0.03 -12.01 28.94
N VAL A 384 -1.08 -11.62 28.32
CA VAL A 384 -1.62 -10.25 28.34
C VAL A 384 -1.87 -9.75 29.77
N GLN A 385 -2.18 -10.63 30.69
CA GLN A 385 -2.45 -10.34 32.11
C GLN A 385 -1.26 -9.70 32.82
N GLN A 386 -0.02 -9.97 32.38
CA GLN A 386 1.18 -9.34 32.93
C GLN A 386 1.33 -7.84 32.57
N PHE A 387 0.57 -7.40 31.56
CA PHE A 387 0.53 -6.01 31.10
C PHE A 387 -0.75 -5.34 31.59
N THR A 388 -0.77 -4.90 32.86
CA THR A 388 -1.96 -4.27 33.44
C THR A 388 -2.32 -2.95 32.75
N PRO A 389 -3.62 -2.57 32.72
CA PRO A 389 -4.06 -1.29 32.16
C PRO A 389 -3.33 -0.09 32.74
N GLY A 390 -3.12 -0.06 34.05
CA GLY A 390 -2.41 1.04 34.72
C GLY A 390 -0.94 1.16 34.30
N ARG A 391 -0.22 0.02 34.20
CA ARG A 391 1.15 -0.01 33.70
C ARG A 391 1.25 0.54 32.26
N MET A 392 0.29 0.21 31.39
CA MET A 392 0.27 0.73 30.03
C MET A 392 -0.13 2.20 29.96
N THR A 393 -1.02 2.66 30.82
CA THR A 393 -1.35 4.09 30.94
C THR A 393 -0.11 4.89 31.30
N TYR A 394 0.72 4.38 32.20
CA TYR A 394 2.02 4.99 32.53
C TYR A 394 2.95 5.04 31.30
N GLN A 395 3.07 3.94 30.54
CA GLN A 395 3.90 3.93 29.33
C GLN A 395 3.36 4.90 28.25
N LEU A 396 2.07 4.95 28.02
CA LEU A 396 1.45 5.92 27.08
C LEU A 396 1.71 7.36 27.50
N ARG A 397 1.58 7.67 28.79
CA ARG A 397 1.93 9.00 29.33
C ARG A 397 3.40 9.32 29.11
N ARG A 398 4.29 8.39 29.40
CA ARG A 398 5.74 8.52 29.22
C ARG A 398 6.12 8.80 27.77
N LEU A 399 5.57 8.01 26.82
CA LEU A 399 5.79 8.20 25.38
C LEU A 399 5.28 9.56 24.89
N ARG A 400 4.11 10.01 25.40
CA ARG A 400 3.53 11.31 25.05
C ARG A 400 4.40 12.45 25.55
N LEU A 401 4.88 12.39 26.78
CA LEU A 401 5.74 13.42 27.36
C LEU A 401 7.11 13.50 26.67
N HIS A 402 7.59 12.38 26.12
CA HIS A 402 8.79 12.36 25.25
C HIS A 402 8.48 12.78 23.79
N GLY A 403 7.24 13.10 23.45
CA GLY A 403 6.85 13.58 22.11
C GLY A 403 6.80 12.50 21.03
N LEU A 404 6.79 11.22 21.41
CA LEU A 404 6.80 10.09 20.46
C LEU A 404 5.42 9.71 19.96
N ILE A 405 4.41 9.98 20.79
CA ILE A 405 3.00 9.79 20.43
C ILE A 405 2.20 11.03 20.79
N GLU A 406 1.10 11.24 20.10
CA GLU A 406 0.10 12.25 20.38
C GLU A 406 -1.26 11.62 20.64
N ARG A 407 -2.09 12.24 21.47
CA ARG A 407 -3.47 11.79 21.71
C ARG A 407 -4.37 12.30 20.60
N VAL A 408 -5.18 11.42 20.05
CA VAL A 408 -6.22 11.82 19.10
C VAL A 408 -7.31 12.60 19.86
N PRO A 409 -7.65 13.83 19.46
CA PRO A 409 -8.63 14.67 20.15
C PRO A 409 -9.95 13.94 20.37
N LYS A 410 -10.56 14.13 21.55
CA LYS A 410 -11.86 13.55 21.96
C LYS A 410 -11.91 12.01 21.95
N THR A 411 -10.77 11.33 21.99
CA THR A 411 -10.69 9.86 22.02
C THR A 411 -9.72 9.36 23.09
N HIS A 412 -9.75 8.04 23.37
CA HIS A 412 -8.72 7.33 24.15
C HIS A 412 -7.67 6.66 23.26
N ARG A 413 -7.46 7.18 22.05
CA ARG A 413 -6.50 6.66 21.07
C ARG A 413 -5.31 7.59 20.92
N TYR A 414 -4.20 7.00 20.47
CA TYR A 414 -2.92 7.67 20.27
C TYR A 414 -2.44 7.44 18.85
N ARG A 415 -1.67 8.37 18.32
CA ARG A 415 -0.94 8.24 17.04
C ARG A 415 0.54 8.42 17.26
N LEU A 416 1.31 7.76 16.45
CA LEU A 416 2.76 7.95 16.41
C LEU A 416 3.06 9.30 15.74
N THR A 417 3.98 10.07 16.34
CA THR A 417 4.47 11.30 15.71
C THR A 417 5.55 10.96 14.67
N PRO A 418 5.84 11.85 13.69
CA PRO A 418 6.97 11.65 12.77
C PRO A 418 8.31 11.47 13.50
N PHE A 419 8.51 12.18 14.61
CA PHE A 419 9.67 12.03 15.47
C PHE A 419 9.70 10.65 16.14
N GLY A 420 8.56 10.23 16.73
CA GLY A 420 8.43 8.91 17.35
C GLY A 420 8.67 7.76 16.38
N PHE A 421 8.22 7.90 15.14
CA PHE A 421 8.48 6.91 14.10
C PHE A 421 9.98 6.78 13.81
N ARG A 422 10.68 7.90 13.56
CA ARG A 422 12.13 7.89 13.31
C ARG A 422 12.91 7.26 14.44
N VAL A 423 12.58 7.63 15.68
CA VAL A 423 13.22 7.07 16.88
C VAL A 423 12.98 5.56 16.99
N ALA A 424 11.72 5.11 16.81
CA ALA A 424 11.38 3.69 16.92
C ALA A 424 12.13 2.86 15.86
N VAL A 425 12.16 3.33 14.60
CA VAL A 425 12.90 2.66 13.51
C VAL A 425 14.39 2.57 13.83
N PHE A 426 15.00 3.70 14.20
CA PHE A 426 16.42 3.74 14.50
C PHE A 426 16.79 2.80 15.66
N CYS A 427 16.12 2.95 16.81
CA CYS A 427 16.42 2.15 17.99
C CYS A 427 16.22 0.65 17.76
N THR A 428 15.15 0.28 17.06
CA THR A 428 14.85 -1.12 16.75
C THR A 428 15.88 -1.72 15.80
N ARG A 429 16.26 -0.99 14.75
CA ARG A 429 17.28 -1.46 13.79
C ARG A 429 18.64 -1.59 14.42
N THR A 430 19.09 -0.58 15.18
CA THR A 430 20.37 -0.60 15.87
C THR A 430 20.44 -1.78 16.83
N TYR A 431 19.39 -1.97 17.64
CA TYR A 431 19.35 -3.09 18.59
C TYR A 431 19.37 -4.46 17.89
N ASN A 432 18.53 -4.67 16.89
CA ASN A 432 18.39 -5.98 16.27
C ASN A 432 19.50 -6.32 15.26
N ARG A 433 20.08 -5.33 14.60
CA ARG A 433 21.08 -5.55 13.53
C ARG A 433 22.52 -5.42 14.01
N ILE A 434 22.76 -4.62 15.02
CA ILE A 434 24.11 -4.32 15.51
C ILE A 434 24.33 -4.90 16.90
N LEU A 435 23.55 -4.44 17.89
CA LEU A 435 23.81 -4.81 19.28
C LEU A 435 23.52 -6.27 19.59
N ARG A 436 22.38 -6.77 19.20
CA ARG A 436 21.99 -8.16 19.52
C ARG A 436 22.89 -9.21 18.85
N PRO A 437 23.23 -9.10 17.55
CA PRO A 437 24.23 -9.99 16.95
C PRO A 437 25.62 -9.81 17.56
N GLY A 438 26.04 -8.56 17.81
CA GLY A 438 27.33 -8.25 18.43
C GLY A 438 27.49 -8.85 19.82
N ILE A 439 26.49 -8.67 20.69
CA ILE A 439 26.48 -9.29 22.03
C ILE A 439 26.50 -10.82 21.93
N GLY A 440 25.78 -11.40 20.95
CA GLY A 440 25.83 -12.85 20.70
C GLY A 440 27.18 -13.38 20.27
N LEU A 441 28.05 -12.52 19.72
CA LEU A 441 29.42 -12.87 19.35
C LEU A 441 30.41 -12.72 20.50
N ILE A 442 30.09 -11.89 21.52
CA ILE A 442 30.92 -11.69 22.72
C ILE A 442 30.72 -12.83 23.72
N LEU A 443 29.53 -13.45 23.74
CA LEU A 443 29.29 -14.59 24.62
C LEU A 443 30.09 -15.81 24.17
N PRO A 444 30.88 -16.46 25.04
CA PRO A 444 31.68 -17.63 24.68
C PRO A 444 30.76 -18.84 24.48
N ALA A 445 30.15 -18.95 23.34
CA ALA A 445 29.47 -20.17 22.90
C ALA A 445 30.34 -20.83 21.82
N GLY A 446 31.25 -21.68 22.26
CA GLY A 446 31.75 -22.87 21.59
C GLY A 446 32.21 -22.84 20.09
N SER A 447 32.25 -21.69 19.42
CA SER A 447 32.69 -21.61 18.03
C SER A 447 33.86 -20.65 17.85
N THR A 448 35.02 -21.22 17.61
CA THR A 448 36.30 -20.51 17.37
C THR A 448 36.51 -20.08 15.92
N ALA A 449 35.58 -20.41 15.00
CA ALA A 449 35.71 -20.06 13.59
C ALA A 449 35.16 -18.66 13.29
N PRO A 450 35.90 -17.77 12.63
CA PRO A 450 35.41 -16.46 12.20
C PRO A 450 34.36 -16.61 11.08
N THR A 451 33.09 -16.39 11.43
CA THR A 451 32.02 -16.35 10.42
C THR A 451 32.13 -15.08 9.58
N PRO A 452 31.61 -15.05 8.35
CA PRO A 452 31.54 -13.83 7.53
C PRO A 452 30.85 -12.66 8.25
N LEU A 453 29.88 -12.97 9.09
CA LEU A 453 29.16 -11.98 9.92
C LEU A 453 30.06 -11.37 10.99
N ARG A 454 30.90 -12.18 11.65
CA ARG A 454 31.87 -11.70 12.65
C ARG A 454 32.89 -10.76 12.01
N ARG A 455 33.44 -11.12 10.85
CA ARG A 455 34.36 -10.24 10.11
C ARG A 455 33.73 -8.89 9.72
N SER A 456 32.46 -8.89 9.33
CA SER A 456 31.74 -7.66 9.01
C SER A 456 31.49 -6.83 10.26
N PHE A 457 31.23 -7.48 11.40
CA PHE A 457 31.06 -6.81 12.69
C PHE A 457 32.39 -6.23 13.21
N ASP A 458 33.47 -6.99 13.15
CA ASP A 458 34.82 -6.54 13.54
C ASP A 458 35.24 -5.33 12.70
N LYS A 459 34.94 -5.33 11.40
CA LYS A 459 35.18 -4.18 10.51
C LYS A 459 34.34 -2.97 10.89
N LEU A 460 33.07 -3.16 11.22
CA LEU A 460 32.19 -2.09 11.68
C LEU A 460 32.69 -1.50 13.00
N GLU A 461 33.11 -2.35 13.94
CA GLU A 461 33.67 -1.93 15.21
C GLU A 461 34.95 -1.09 15.04
N GLN A 462 35.84 -1.52 14.13
CA GLN A 462 37.01 -0.75 13.76
C GLN A 462 36.68 0.62 13.18
N GLU A 463 35.70 0.69 12.27
CA GLU A 463 35.25 1.96 11.66
C GLU A 463 34.61 2.88 12.70
N VAL A 464 33.78 2.34 13.59
CA VAL A 464 33.18 3.10 14.70
C VAL A 464 34.27 3.62 15.64
N ASN A 465 35.23 2.80 16.06
CA ASN A 465 36.33 3.22 16.92
C ASN A 465 37.20 4.28 16.24
N SER A 466 37.54 4.10 14.96
CA SER A 466 38.29 5.10 14.19
C SER A 466 37.54 6.43 14.07
N TRP A 467 36.21 6.37 13.96
CA TRP A 467 35.37 7.57 13.92
C TRP A 467 35.32 8.25 15.28
N VAL A 468 35.17 7.49 16.38
CA VAL A 468 35.16 7.98 17.76
C VAL A 468 36.49 8.65 18.10
N GLU A 469 37.63 8.07 17.71
CA GLU A 469 38.96 8.66 17.87
C GLU A 469 39.09 9.96 17.07
N ARG A 470 38.70 9.96 15.79
CA ARG A 470 38.77 11.17 14.94
C ARG A 470 37.84 12.29 15.46
N ALA A 471 36.71 11.94 16.04
CA ALA A 471 35.78 12.90 16.66
C ALA A 471 36.19 13.36 18.03
N LYS A 472 37.33 12.85 18.59
CA LYS A 472 37.81 13.13 19.96
C LYS A 472 36.72 12.90 21.02
N LEU A 473 35.93 11.85 20.87
CA LEU A 473 34.85 11.48 21.80
C LEU A 473 35.31 10.54 22.91
N VAL A 474 36.59 10.20 22.96
CA VAL A 474 37.23 9.51 24.09
C VAL A 474 37.95 10.56 24.89
N ALA A 475 37.54 10.70 26.15
CA ALA A 475 38.27 11.46 27.17
C ALA A 475 39.34 10.56 27.80
#